data_ee20ab143c8832a0d2e9f371ccaeaf7a
#
_entry.id   ee20ab143c8832a0d2e9f371ccaeaf7a
#
_cell.length_a   1.000
_cell.length_b   1.000
_cell.length_c   1.000
_cell.angle_alpha   90.00
_cell.angle_beta   90.00
_cell.angle_gamma   90.00
#
_symmetry.space_group_name_H-M   'P 1'
#
loop_
_entity.id
_entity.type
_entity.pdbx_description
1 polymer ?
#
loop_
_entity_poly.entity_id
_entity_poly.type
_entity_poly.pdbx_seq_one_letter_code
_entity_poly.pdbx_strand_id
1 'polypeptide(L)'
;MSLFRRAVLALALAATPALAAEFRSLGDRPAILYDAPSTRADRLFAVSRNYPFEVLVKLDQWTKVRDSNGEVAWVENGALGSRPTVLVTVPLADVRAAPSAQAPLVFEAYKQVLLEIVEPPADGWVRVRHRDGQQGYIRLAHIWGA
;
A
#
# COMPACT_ATOMS: atom_id res chain seq x y z
N MET A 1 -44.90 17.28 45.10
CA MET A 1 -44.60 17.38 43.64
C MET A 1 -43.12 17.08 43.43
N SER A 2 -42.79 15.89 43.08
CA SER A 2 -41.41 15.45 42.88
C SER A 2 -41.05 15.53 41.40
N LEU A 3 -40.13 16.42 41.05
CA LEU A 3 -39.59 16.55 39.73
C LEU A 3 -38.49 15.49 39.51
N PHE A 4 -38.83 14.41 38.78
CA PHE A 4 -37.85 13.44 38.31
C PHE A 4 -37.00 14.08 37.18
N ARG A 5 -35.79 14.48 37.49
CA ARG A 5 -34.76 14.84 36.52
C ARG A 5 -34.23 13.54 35.92
N ARG A 6 -34.64 13.22 34.70
CA ARG A 6 -34.00 12.17 33.87
C ARG A 6 -32.68 12.69 33.36
N ALA A 7 -31.59 12.21 33.95
CA ALA A 7 -30.25 12.40 33.39
C ALA A 7 -30.08 11.50 32.15
N VAL A 8 -30.01 12.11 31.00
CA VAL A 8 -29.66 11.42 29.75
C VAL A 8 -28.12 11.33 29.73
N LEU A 9 -27.60 10.13 30.00
CA LEU A 9 -26.18 9.83 29.87
C LEU A 9 -25.85 9.72 28.38
N ALA A 10 -25.27 10.77 27.79
CA ALA A 10 -24.76 10.72 26.43
C ALA A 10 -23.48 9.89 26.43
N LEU A 11 -23.56 8.66 25.90
CA LEU A 11 -22.40 7.80 25.68
C LEU A 11 -21.65 8.36 24.46
N ALA A 12 -20.58 9.12 24.68
CA ALA A 12 -19.68 9.57 23.63
C ALA A 12 -18.90 8.35 23.11
N LEU A 13 -19.24 7.85 21.94
CA LEU A 13 -18.43 6.89 21.21
C LEU A 13 -17.14 7.60 20.78
N ALA A 14 -16.06 7.36 21.50
CA ALA A 14 -14.73 7.78 21.07
C ALA A 14 -14.33 6.94 19.86
N ALA A 15 -14.41 7.52 18.66
CA ALA A 15 -13.84 6.91 17.47
C ALA A 15 -12.32 6.87 17.64
N THR A 16 -11.76 5.67 17.83
CA THR A 16 -10.32 5.46 17.80
C THR A 16 -9.84 5.74 16.38
N PRO A 17 -8.85 6.60 16.15
CA PRO A 17 -8.30 6.79 14.82
C PRO A 17 -7.71 5.46 14.36
N ALA A 18 -8.20 4.92 13.23
CA ALA A 18 -7.57 3.79 12.58
C ALA A 18 -6.16 4.24 12.15
N LEU A 19 -5.11 3.54 12.63
CA LEU A 19 -3.76 3.76 12.15
C LEU A 19 -3.72 3.47 10.64
N ALA A 20 -3.24 4.45 9.86
CA ALA A 20 -3.03 4.27 8.43
C ALA A 20 -2.03 3.11 8.19
N ALA A 21 -2.29 2.27 7.18
CA ALA A 21 -1.38 1.20 6.80
C ALA A 21 -0.02 1.77 6.38
N GLU A 22 1.07 1.16 6.86
CA GLU A 22 2.42 1.49 6.42
C GLU A 22 2.81 0.57 5.28
N PHE A 23 3.32 1.14 4.20
CA PHE A 23 3.82 0.39 3.05
C PHE A 23 5.32 0.55 2.88
N ARG A 24 5.98 -0.53 2.48
CA ARG A 24 7.38 -0.56 2.06
C ARG A 24 7.50 -1.39 0.81
N SER A 25 8.42 -1.04 -0.06
CA SER A 25 8.67 -1.79 -1.29
C SER A 25 10.02 -2.51 -1.24
N LEU A 26 10.14 -3.60 -1.98
CA LEU A 26 11.45 -4.20 -2.22
C LEU A 26 12.37 -3.19 -2.93
N GLY A 27 13.67 -3.37 -2.76
CA GLY A 27 14.69 -2.67 -3.53
C GLY A 27 14.78 -3.16 -4.98
N ASP A 28 15.90 -2.88 -5.61
CA ASP A 28 16.13 -3.17 -7.04
C ASP A 28 16.45 -4.64 -7.36
N ARG A 29 16.31 -5.53 -6.38
CA ARG A 29 16.53 -6.97 -6.53
C ARG A 29 15.31 -7.76 -6.09
N PRO A 30 15.03 -8.91 -6.73
CA PRO A 30 14.06 -9.86 -6.22
C PRO A 30 14.46 -10.34 -4.81
N ALA A 31 13.45 -10.76 -4.03
CA ALA A 31 13.68 -11.31 -2.70
C ALA A 31 12.85 -12.58 -2.49
N ILE A 32 13.34 -13.40 -1.57
CA ILE A 32 12.61 -14.55 -1.04
C ILE A 32 11.87 -14.12 0.22
N LEU A 33 10.64 -14.57 0.38
CA LEU A 33 9.85 -14.43 1.58
C LEU A 33 9.75 -15.77 2.30
N TYR A 34 9.75 -15.70 3.63
CA TYR A 34 9.82 -16.86 4.51
C TYR A 34 8.61 -16.94 5.44
N ASP A 35 8.32 -18.12 5.97
CA ASP A 35 7.23 -18.33 6.94
C ASP A 35 7.59 -17.89 8.37
N ALA A 36 8.89 -17.67 8.66
CA ALA A 36 9.40 -17.18 9.93
C ALA A 36 10.58 -16.23 9.72
N PRO A 37 10.95 -15.39 10.72
CA PRO A 37 12.03 -14.41 10.60
C PRO A 37 13.42 -15.09 10.71
N SER A 38 13.73 -15.96 9.77
CA SER A 38 14.98 -16.72 9.69
C SER A 38 15.23 -17.22 8.27
N THR A 39 16.48 -17.17 7.81
CA THR A 39 16.90 -17.77 6.53
C THR A 39 16.86 -19.31 6.54
N ARG A 40 16.70 -19.92 7.71
CA ARG A 40 16.50 -21.37 7.87
C ARG A 40 15.03 -21.77 7.81
N ALA A 41 14.12 -20.80 7.83
CA ALA A 41 12.70 -21.03 7.71
C ALA A 41 12.32 -21.48 6.29
N ASP A 42 11.10 -21.96 6.13
CA ASP A 42 10.60 -22.38 4.83
C ASP A 42 10.44 -21.18 3.91
N ARG A 43 10.89 -21.35 2.68
CA ARG A 43 10.74 -20.35 1.61
C ARG A 43 9.33 -20.46 1.04
N LEU A 44 8.59 -19.36 1.10
CA LEU A 44 7.21 -19.33 0.61
C LEU A 44 7.11 -18.83 -0.83
N PHE A 45 7.72 -17.68 -1.13
CA PHE A 45 7.63 -17.03 -2.43
C PHE A 45 8.95 -16.39 -2.85
N ALA A 46 9.13 -16.26 -4.15
CA ALA A 46 10.05 -15.30 -4.75
C ALA A 46 9.24 -14.12 -5.27
N VAL A 47 9.64 -12.90 -4.93
CA VAL A 47 8.93 -11.68 -5.28
C VAL A 47 9.83 -10.75 -6.08
N SER A 48 9.26 -10.13 -7.12
CA SER A 48 9.98 -9.25 -8.02
C SER A 48 10.47 -7.97 -7.30
N ARG A 49 11.55 -7.40 -7.82
CA ARG A 49 12.04 -6.07 -7.39
C ARG A 49 10.91 -5.03 -7.37
N ASN A 50 11.02 -4.08 -6.47
CA ASN A 50 10.11 -2.94 -6.32
C ASN A 50 8.66 -3.31 -5.94
N TYR A 51 8.37 -4.54 -5.56
CA TYR A 51 7.03 -4.96 -5.14
C TYR A 51 6.65 -4.30 -3.80
N PRO A 52 5.46 -3.67 -3.69
CA PRO A 52 5.01 -3.02 -2.46
C PRO A 52 4.34 -4.00 -1.49
N PHE A 53 4.64 -3.84 -0.19
CA PHE A 53 4.04 -4.61 0.90
C PHE A 53 3.47 -3.69 1.97
N GLU A 54 2.39 -4.14 2.59
CA GLU A 54 1.94 -3.60 3.88
C GLU A 54 2.84 -4.15 4.99
N VAL A 55 3.33 -3.28 5.85
CA VAL A 55 4.17 -3.65 7.00
C VAL A 55 3.28 -4.00 8.18
N LEU A 56 3.45 -5.21 8.72
CA LEU A 56 2.69 -5.69 9.88
C LEU A 56 3.51 -5.67 11.18
N VAL A 57 4.77 -6.13 11.13
CA VAL A 57 5.67 -6.19 12.29
C VAL A 57 7.08 -5.85 11.83
N LYS A 58 7.78 -5.02 12.61
CA LYS A 58 9.19 -4.70 12.39
C LYS A 58 10.04 -5.29 13.49
N LEU A 59 11.04 -6.09 13.10
CA LEU A 59 12.10 -6.58 13.97
C LEU A 59 13.44 -5.98 13.52
N ASP A 60 14.50 -6.21 14.28
CA ASP A 60 15.83 -5.64 14.01
C ASP A 60 16.38 -5.99 12.62
N GLN A 61 16.11 -7.21 12.12
CA GLN A 61 16.61 -7.69 10.83
C GLN A 61 15.52 -8.20 9.88
N TRP A 62 14.29 -8.31 10.34
CA TRP A 62 13.17 -8.88 9.62
C TRP A 62 11.94 -8.00 9.70
N THR A 63 11.14 -8.02 8.65
CA THR A 63 9.83 -7.37 8.62
C THR A 63 8.77 -8.39 8.20
N LYS A 64 7.68 -8.46 8.97
CA LYS A 64 6.49 -9.21 8.59
C LYS A 64 5.65 -8.34 7.68
N VAL A 65 5.29 -8.89 6.54
CA VAL A 65 4.61 -8.14 5.46
C VAL A 65 3.37 -8.88 4.97
N ARG A 66 2.46 -8.13 4.37
CA ARG A 66 1.30 -8.64 3.64
C ARG A 66 1.37 -8.19 2.20
N ASP A 67 1.14 -9.10 1.26
CA ASP A 67 1.05 -8.79 -0.16
C ASP A 67 -0.36 -8.36 -0.60
N SER A 68 -0.51 -8.00 -1.88
CA SER A 68 -1.79 -7.55 -2.45
C SER A 68 -2.88 -8.63 -2.49
N ASN A 69 -2.53 -9.90 -2.30
CA ASN A 69 -3.46 -11.03 -2.24
C ASN A 69 -3.84 -11.39 -0.80
N GLY A 70 -3.27 -10.70 0.20
CA GLY A 70 -3.49 -10.98 1.61
C GLY A 70 -2.53 -12.02 2.22
N GLU A 71 -1.58 -12.54 1.45
CA GLU A 71 -0.58 -13.47 1.93
C GLU A 71 0.40 -12.80 2.87
N VAL A 72 0.72 -13.46 3.98
CA VAL A 72 1.59 -12.94 5.03
C VAL A 72 2.88 -13.74 5.07
N ALA A 73 4.02 -13.03 5.13
CA ALA A 73 5.33 -13.66 5.17
C ALA A 73 6.36 -12.73 5.81
N TRP A 74 7.59 -13.19 5.94
CA TRP A 74 8.73 -12.46 6.47
C TRP A 74 9.74 -12.17 5.37
N VAL A 75 10.27 -10.95 5.37
CA VAL A 75 11.34 -10.49 4.47
C VAL A 75 12.49 -9.93 5.28
N GLU A 76 13.71 -10.13 4.80
CA GLU A 76 14.89 -9.48 5.39
C GLU A 76 14.83 -7.97 5.17
N ASN A 77 15.15 -7.19 6.22
CA ASN A 77 15.13 -5.72 6.13
C ASN A 77 16.06 -5.20 5.04
N GLY A 78 17.18 -5.86 4.80
CA GLY A 78 18.13 -5.50 3.75
C GLY A 78 17.59 -5.63 2.32
N ALA A 79 16.49 -6.36 2.12
CA ALA A 79 15.81 -6.47 0.83
C ALA A 79 14.83 -5.31 0.55
N LEU A 80 14.42 -4.58 1.59
CA LEU A 80 13.53 -3.43 1.47
C LEU A 80 14.28 -2.21 0.94
N GLY A 81 13.64 -1.50 0.01
CA GLY A 81 14.16 -0.27 -0.58
C GLY A 81 13.51 0.98 -0.02
N SER A 82 13.95 2.13 -0.52
CA SER A 82 13.44 3.46 -0.14
C SER A 82 12.46 4.04 -1.16
N ARG A 83 12.33 3.44 -2.33
CA ARG A 83 11.46 3.94 -3.41
C ARG A 83 10.02 3.47 -3.17
N PRO A 84 9.06 4.39 -2.94
CA PRO A 84 7.67 4.00 -2.76
C PRO A 84 7.05 3.61 -4.10
N THR A 85 6.43 2.45 -4.16
CA THR A 85 5.76 1.93 -5.35
C THR A 85 4.34 1.50 -5.04
N VAL A 86 3.53 1.41 -6.09
CA VAL A 86 2.18 0.84 -6.06
C VAL A 86 2.03 -0.21 -7.15
N LEU A 87 1.15 -1.16 -6.90
CA LEU A 87 0.79 -2.23 -7.82
C LEU A 87 -0.63 -2.00 -8.34
N VAL A 88 -0.83 -2.04 -9.64
CA VAL A 88 -2.18 -1.98 -10.24
C VAL A 88 -2.92 -3.28 -9.94
N THR A 89 -4.12 -3.18 -9.37
CA THR A 89 -4.93 -4.32 -8.92
C THR A 89 -6.16 -4.58 -9.78
N VAL A 90 -6.59 -3.62 -10.58
CA VAL A 90 -7.70 -3.77 -11.53
C VAL A 90 -7.19 -4.24 -12.89
N PRO A 91 -8.03 -4.86 -13.75
CA PRO A 91 -7.59 -5.35 -15.06
C PRO A 91 -6.93 -4.29 -15.94
N LEU A 92 -7.46 -3.08 -15.95
CA LEU A 92 -6.93 -1.92 -16.66
C LEU A 92 -7.24 -0.65 -15.87
N ALA A 93 -6.21 0.14 -15.57
CA ALA A 93 -6.31 1.40 -14.85
C ALA A 93 -5.93 2.57 -15.75
N ASP A 94 -6.72 3.64 -15.68
CA ASP A 94 -6.43 4.90 -16.34
C ASP A 94 -5.47 5.74 -15.49
N VAL A 95 -4.42 6.25 -16.13
CA VAL A 95 -3.55 7.27 -15.55
C VAL A 95 -3.77 8.57 -16.30
N ARG A 96 -4.20 9.59 -15.56
CA ARG A 96 -4.73 10.85 -16.13
C ARG A 96 -3.80 12.03 -15.84
N ALA A 97 -3.93 13.08 -16.64
CA ALA A 97 -3.09 14.28 -16.52
C ALA A 97 -3.34 15.10 -15.25
N ALA A 98 -4.52 14.93 -14.62
CA ALA A 98 -4.93 15.59 -13.38
C ALA A 98 -5.74 14.61 -12.52
N PRO A 99 -5.91 14.86 -11.21
CA PRO A 99 -6.69 13.99 -10.31
C PRO A 99 -8.21 14.18 -10.54
N SER A 100 -8.66 13.83 -11.70
CA SER A 100 -10.06 13.98 -12.14
C SER A 100 -10.41 12.93 -13.19
N ALA A 101 -11.61 12.36 -13.09
CA ALA A 101 -12.13 11.42 -14.09
C ALA A 101 -12.33 12.05 -15.49
N GLN A 102 -12.43 13.37 -15.58
CA GLN A 102 -12.60 14.13 -16.84
C GLN A 102 -11.27 14.61 -17.41
N ALA A 103 -10.16 14.47 -16.68
CA ALA A 103 -8.86 14.87 -17.18
C ALA A 103 -8.41 13.99 -18.37
N PRO A 104 -7.57 14.52 -19.26
CA PRO A 104 -7.03 13.74 -20.37
C PRO A 104 -6.31 12.48 -19.90
N LEU A 105 -6.48 11.38 -20.64
CA LEU A 105 -5.74 10.13 -20.41
C LEU A 105 -4.28 10.34 -20.83
N VAL A 106 -3.34 9.95 -19.97
CA VAL A 106 -1.90 9.94 -20.29
C VAL A 106 -1.49 8.55 -20.79
N PHE A 107 -1.79 7.52 -20.00
CA PHE A 107 -1.58 6.11 -20.36
C PHE A 107 -2.53 5.20 -19.58
N GLU A 108 -2.61 3.96 -20.00
CA GLU A 108 -3.31 2.89 -19.29
C GLU A 108 -2.32 1.88 -18.75
N ALA A 109 -2.60 1.33 -17.57
CA ALA A 109 -1.76 0.31 -16.94
C ALA A 109 -2.57 -0.95 -16.67
N TYR A 110 -2.04 -2.08 -17.11
CA TYR A 110 -2.62 -3.39 -16.82
C TYR A 110 -2.39 -3.83 -15.38
N LYS A 111 -3.21 -4.76 -14.92
CA LYS A 111 -3.04 -5.42 -13.62
C LYS A 111 -1.59 -5.93 -13.45
N GLN A 112 -1.05 -5.80 -12.25
CA GLN A 112 0.32 -6.16 -11.86
C GLN A 112 1.42 -5.20 -12.36
N VAL A 113 1.09 -4.13 -13.04
CA VAL A 113 2.07 -3.08 -13.37
C VAL A 113 2.48 -2.36 -12.10
N LEU A 114 3.78 -2.18 -11.91
CA LEU A 114 4.38 -1.40 -10.82
C LEU A 114 4.61 0.05 -11.27
N LEU A 115 4.19 0.99 -10.42
CA LEU A 115 4.34 2.42 -10.65
C LEU A 115 5.01 3.04 -9.41
N GLU A 116 5.89 4.02 -9.62
CA GLU A 116 6.53 4.75 -8.53
C GLU A 116 5.62 5.90 -8.08
N ILE A 117 5.48 6.09 -6.77
CA ILE A 117 4.80 7.26 -6.22
C ILE A 117 5.75 8.46 -6.31
N VAL A 118 5.30 9.56 -6.91
CA VAL A 118 6.07 10.80 -7.02
C VAL A 118 5.54 11.94 -6.15
N GLU A 119 4.31 11.83 -5.67
CA GLU A 119 3.71 12.73 -4.68
C GLU A 119 2.84 11.92 -3.72
N PRO A 120 2.68 12.34 -2.46
CA PRO A 120 1.78 11.68 -1.51
C PRO A 120 0.34 11.62 -2.03
N PRO A 121 -0.43 10.56 -1.67
CA PRO A 121 -1.84 10.46 -2.02
C PRO A 121 -2.65 11.65 -1.46
N ALA A 122 -3.61 12.12 -2.24
CA ALA A 122 -4.56 13.15 -1.82
C ALA A 122 -5.91 12.96 -2.52
N ASP A 123 -7.01 13.11 -1.79
CA ASP A 123 -8.39 13.11 -2.32
C ASP A 123 -8.75 11.89 -3.19
N GLY A 124 -8.22 10.72 -2.84
CA GLY A 124 -8.49 9.47 -3.55
C GLY A 124 -7.64 9.23 -4.81
N TRP A 125 -6.64 10.07 -5.05
CA TRP A 125 -5.70 9.99 -6.16
C TRP A 125 -4.26 9.98 -5.67
N VAL A 126 -3.37 9.41 -6.48
CA VAL A 126 -1.93 9.48 -6.27
C VAL A 126 -1.21 9.75 -7.58
N ARG A 127 -0.20 10.62 -7.54
CA ARG A 127 0.65 10.88 -8.70
C ARG A 127 1.71 9.81 -8.80
N VAL A 128 1.78 9.18 -9.95
CA VAL A 128 2.67 8.06 -10.24
C VAL A 128 3.52 8.29 -11.48
N ARG A 129 4.63 7.55 -11.55
CA ARG A 129 5.52 7.52 -12.69
C ARG A 129 5.75 6.07 -13.13
N HIS A 130 5.58 5.80 -14.42
CA HIS A 130 5.98 4.55 -15.04
C HIS A 130 7.49 4.57 -15.33
N ARG A 131 8.10 3.38 -15.42
CA ARG A 131 9.54 3.24 -15.71
C ARG A 131 9.99 3.86 -17.03
N ASP A 132 9.08 4.07 -17.99
CA ASP A 132 9.34 4.76 -19.26
C ASP A 132 9.37 6.29 -19.15
N GLY A 133 9.08 6.83 -17.94
CA GLY A 133 9.09 8.26 -17.63
C GLY A 133 7.73 8.95 -17.71
N GLN A 134 6.69 8.30 -18.23
CA GLN A 134 5.35 8.87 -18.23
C GLN A 134 4.82 9.02 -16.80
N GLN A 135 4.16 10.15 -16.52
CA GLN A 135 3.61 10.49 -15.21
C GLN A 135 2.15 10.88 -15.33
N GLY A 136 1.40 10.65 -14.26
CA GLY A 136 0.03 11.07 -14.14
C GLY A 136 -0.61 10.61 -12.85
N TYR A 137 -1.92 10.76 -12.75
CA TYR A 137 -2.70 10.47 -11.56
C TYR A 137 -3.53 9.20 -11.75
N ILE A 138 -3.46 8.30 -10.76
CA ILE A 138 -4.23 7.06 -10.70
C ILE A 138 -5.12 7.07 -9.45
N ARG A 139 -6.28 6.42 -9.52
CA ARG A 139 -7.17 6.27 -8.36
C ARG A 139 -6.56 5.33 -7.32
N LEU A 140 -6.63 5.70 -6.05
CA LEU A 140 -6.23 4.82 -4.94
C LEU A 140 -6.99 3.49 -4.94
N ALA A 141 -8.27 3.49 -5.35
CA ALA A 141 -9.09 2.29 -5.44
C ALA A 141 -8.58 1.25 -6.47
N HIS A 142 -7.69 1.64 -7.38
CA HIS A 142 -7.17 0.79 -8.46
C HIS A 142 -5.77 0.24 -8.18
N ILE A 143 -5.22 0.53 -7.00
CA ILE A 143 -3.84 0.17 -6.64
C ILE A 143 -3.71 -0.43 -5.25
N TRP A 144 -2.59 -1.06 -5.01
CA TRP A 144 -2.08 -1.52 -3.72
C TRP A 144 -0.72 -0.88 -3.46
N GLY A 145 -0.46 -0.42 -2.22
CA GLY A 145 0.85 0.11 -1.82
C GLY A 145 0.84 1.57 -1.37
N ALA A 146 -0.34 2.19 -1.27
CA ALA A 146 -0.49 3.56 -0.77
C ALA A 146 -1.75 3.70 0.10
#